data_b20fd3ffde52c94a8e89eddd2b2d3a6d
#
_entry.id   b20fd3ffde52c94a8e89eddd2b2d3a6d
#
_cell.length_a   1.000
_cell.length_b   1.000
_cell.length_c   1.000
_cell.angle_alpha   90.00
_cell.angle_beta   90.00
_cell.angle_gamma   90.00
#
_symmetry.space_group_name_H-M   'P 1'
#
loop_
_entity.id
_entity.type
_entity.pdbx_description
1 polymer ?
#
loop_
_entity_poly.entity_id
_entity_poly.type
_entity_poly.pdbx_seq_one_letter_code
_entity_poly.pdbx_strand_id
1 'polypeptide(L)'
;MLAQEICSILLLSIVATISAQSRILGGEEITVDKAPYVVQLHHKRDGFFCGGALVAPRYVVTAAHCLEGYQLTDIRVVAGATSLGDEGVQSRVEDGFMPAEYDVDTVDMDVAVLKLAEELRGGVVKTIGLCSEPLEPGNLLQISGWGRVTENGDLSKNLRTVRVPLLPREECVLRYKRLGENLTKSMMCAYIENKDACTSDSGGPAVFGGELCGIVSWSFGCGHRRAPGIYTDINEVKWFIEQVMES
;
A
#
# COMPACT_ATOMS: atom_id res chain seq x y z
N MET A 1 -37.28 41.34 -55.95
CA MET A 1 -35.93 40.81 -55.77
C MET A 1 -35.71 40.74 -54.25
N LEU A 2 -35.89 39.55 -53.70
CA LEU A 2 -35.74 39.28 -52.28
C LEU A 2 -34.37 38.55 -52.12
N ALA A 3 -33.43 39.18 -51.42
CA ALA A 3 -32.18 38.56 -51.03
C ALA A 3 -32.40 37.72 -49.79
N GLN A 4 -32.16 36.42 -49.86
CA GLN A 4 -32.15 35.49 -48.76
C GLN A 4 -30.75 35.49 -48.12
N GLU A 5 -30.65 36.01 -46.92
CA GLU A 5 -29.44 35.84 -46.09
C GLU A 5 -29.47 34.46 -45.47
N ILE A 6 -28.52 33.61 -45.82
CA ILE A 6 -28.27 32.32 -45.18
C ILE A 6 -27.32 32.53 -44.01
N CYS A 7 -27.86 32.50 -42.79
CA CYS A 7 -27.08 32.54 -41.56
C CYS A 7 -26.52 31.14 -41.27
N SER A 8 -25.23 30.90 -41.57
CA SER A 8 -24.54 29.66 -41.23
C SER A 8 -24.13 29.66 -39.75
N ILE A 9 -24.88 28.95 -38.94
CA ILE A 9 -24.49 28.69 -37.57
C ILE A 9 -23.44 27.57 -37.53
N LEU A 10 -22.19 27.93 -37.28
CA LEU A 10 -21.12 26.99 -36.99
C LEU A 10 -21.31 26.44 -35.56
N LEU A 11 -21.81 25.22 -35.45
CA LEU A 11 -21.80 24.46 -34.19
C LEU A 11 -20.38 23.97 -33.94
N LEU A 12 -19.61 24.67 -33.09
CA LEU A 12 -18.38 24.13 -32.49
C LEU A 12 -18.77 23.05 -31.46
N SER A 13 -18.64 21.80 -31.84
CA SER A 13 -18.70 20.68 -30.92
C SER A 13 -17.42 20.64 -30.09
N ILE A 14 -17.48 21.12 -28.84
CA ILE A 14 -16.42 20.92 -27.86
C ILE A 14 -16.48 19.43 -27.47
N VAL A 15 -15.64 18.62 -28.07
CA VAL A 15 -15.37 17.26 -27.60
C VAL A 15 -14.52 17.38 -26.33
N ALA A 16 -15.20 17.37 -25.17
CA ALA A 16 -14.51 17.19 -23.91
C ALA A 16 -13.94 15.77 -23.89
N THR A 17 -12.65 15.63 -24.11
CA THR A 17 -11.92 14.38 -23.87
C THR A 17 -11.92 14.14 -22.37
N ILE A 18 -12.87 13.35 -21.87
CA ILE A 18 -12.81 12.79 -20.52
C ILE A 18 -11.66 11.80 -20.54
N SER A 19 -10.49 12.23 -20.06
CA SER A 19 -9.39 11.32 -19.75
C SER A 19 -9.82 10.50 -18.54
N ALA A 20 -10.38 9.33 -18.76
CA ALA A 20 -10.62 8.35 -17.74
C ALA A 20 -9.26 7.77 -17.33
N GLN A 21 -8.58 8.40 -16.40
CA GLN A 21 -7.39 7.85 -15.74
C GLN A 21 -7.85 7.02 -14.55
N SER A 22 -8.02 5.74 -14.78
CA SER A 22 -8.26 4.73 -13.75
C SER A 22 -6.91 4.15 -13.30
N ARG A 23 -6.61 4.20 -12.00
CA ARG A 23 -5.24 3.86 -11.51
C ARG A 23 -5.22 3.80 -10.00
N ILE A 24 -4.45 2.92 -9.31
CA ILE A 24 -4.79 2.30 -8.02
C ILE A 24 -6.29 2.45 -7.95
N LEU A 25 -7.08 1.46 -7.86
CA LEU A 25 -8.50 1.62 -8.13
C LEU A 25 -8.98 2.96 -7.55
N GLY A 26 -9.12 4.00 -8.40
CA GLY A 26 -9.53 5.36 -8.00
C GLY A 26 -8.52 6.24 -7.24
N GLY A 27 -7.24 5.87 -7.16
CA GLY A 27 -6.17 6.68 -6.56
C GLY A 27 -5.53 7.67 -7.52
N GLU A 28 -4.68 8.57 -7.01
CA GLU A 28 -3.94 9.58 -7.78
C GLU A 28 -2.43 9.31 -7.78
N GLU A 29 -1.73 9.73 -8.82
CA GLU A 29 -0.27 9.72 -8.85
C GLU A 29 0.26 10.80 -7.93
N ILE A 30 1.29 10.44 -7.16
CA ILE A 30 2.03 11.36 -6.30
C ILE A 30 3.53 11.20 -6.51
N THR A 31 4.29 12.20 -6.14
CA THR A 31 5.74 12.09 -6.01
C THR A 31 6.11 11.61 -4.61
N VAL A 32 7.27 10.97 -4.48
CA VAL A 32 7.71 10.33 -3.23
C VAL A 32 7.86 11.30 -2.05
N ASP A 33 8.01 12.61 -2.29
CA ASP A 33 8.03 13.64 -1.24
C ASP A 33 6.71 13.72 -0.45
N LYS A 34 5.59 13.21 -1.00
CA LYS A 34 4.29 13.11 -0.31
C LYS A 34 4.15 11.88 0.57
N ALA A 35 4.99 10.86 0.34
CA ALA A 35 5.07 9.65 1.15
C ALA A 35 6.55 9.20 1.28
N PRO A 36 7.42 10.02 1.91
CA PRO A 36 8.88 9.85 1.87
C PRO A 36 9.39 8.63 2.65
N TYR A 37 8.52 7.95 3.35
CA TYR A 37 8.76 6.73 4.13
C TYR A 37 8.47 5.45 3.35
N VAL A 38 7.80 5.54 2.19
CA VAL A 38 7.45 4.36 1.41
C VAL A 38 8.70 3.81 0.72
N VAL A 39 8.84 2.47 0.75
CA VAL A 39 9.94 1.78 0.10
C VAL A 39 9.44 0.70 -0.84
N GLN A 40 10.26 0.35 -1.82
CA GLN A 40 10.04 -0.74 -2.75
C GLN A 40 10.91 -1.93 -2.32
N LEU A 41 10.34 -3.13 -2.30
CA LEU A 41 11.07 -4.39 -2.16
C LEU A 41 11.25 -5.02 -3.55
N HIS A 42 12.49 -5.26 -3.94
CA HIS A 42 12.85 -5.85 -5.22
C HIS A 42 13.58 -7.16 -5.01
N HIS A 43 13.13 -8.20 -5.71
CA HIS A 43 13.86 -9.45 -5.80
C HIS A 43 14.73 -9.46 -7.07
N LYS A 44 15.93 -10.03 -7.00
CA LYS A 44 16.93 -10.00 -8.10
C LYS A 44 16.45 -10.59 -9.42
N ARG A 45 15.48 -11.52 -9.40
CA ARG A 45 14.90 -12.16 -10.62
C ARG A 45 13.57 -11.53 -11.02
N ASP A 46 12.73 -11.23 -10.03
CA ASP A 46 11.31 -10.92 -10.29
C ASP A 46 11.03 -9.40 -10.32
N GLY A 47 12.02 -8.58 -9.93
CA GLY A 47 11.88 -7.13 -9.86
C GLY A 47 11.08 -6.69 -8.62
N PHE A 48 10.29 -5.63 -8.73
CA PHE A 48 9.42 -5.14 -7.66
C PHE A 48 8.31 -6.15 -7.35
N PHE A 49 8.12 -6.48 -6.07
CA PHE A 49 7.12 -7.45 -5.65
C PHE A 49 6.27 -7.03 -4.45
N CYS A 50 6.81 -6.22 -3.53
CA CYS A 50 6.10 -5.71 -2.35
C CYS A 50 6.54 -4.29 -2.00
N GLY A 51 5.70 -3.61 -1.24
CA GLY A 51 6.01 -2.35 -0.58
C GLY A 51 6.51 -2.52 0.84
N GLY A 52 6.83 -1.41 1.48
CA GLY A 52 7.19 -1.34 2.91
C GLY A 52 7.20 0.09 3.41
N ALA A 53 7.38 0.24 4.71
CA ALA A 53 7.54 1.53 5.41
C ALA A 53 8.87 1.61 6.15
N LEU A 54 9.64 2.66 5.90
CA LEU A 54 10.89 2.93 6.63
C LEU A 54 10.55 3.51 8.01
N VAL A 55 10.70 2.71 9.08
CA VAL A 55 10.39 3.13 10.46
C VAL A 55 11.59 3.64 11.22
N ALA A 56 12.80 3.21 10.83
CA ALA A 56 14.08 3.76 11.27
C ALA A 56 15.09 3.67 10.13
N PRO A 57 16.24 4.36 10.15
CA PRO A 57 17.17 4.41 9.02
C PRO A 57 17.63 3.06 8.49
N ARG A 58 17.63 2.02 9.32
CA ARG A 58 17.99 0.63 8.98
C ARG A 58 16.85 -0.36 9.17
N TYR A 59 15.62 0.09 9.45
CA TYR A 59 14.50 -0.81 9.69
C TYR A 59 13.31 -0.49 8.81
N VAL A 60 12.83 -1.50 8.10
CA VAL A 60 11.65 -1.45 7.24
C VAL A 60 10.61 -2.42 7.79
N VAL A 61 9.39 -1.95 7.94
CA VAL A 61 8.21 -2.78 8.21
C VAL A 61 7.55 -3.14 6.89
N THR A 62 7.22 -4.41 6.73
CA THR A 62 6.49 -4.96 5.57
C THR A 62 5.57 -6.10 6.03
N ALA A 63 4.90 -6.79 5.13
CA ALA A 63 4.11 -7.98 5.43
C ALA A 63 4.99 -9.24 5.51
N ALA A 64 4.65 -10.19 6.39
CA ALA A 64 5.38 -11.46 6.53
C ALA A 64 5.27 -12.30 5.25
N HIS A 65 4.09 -12.36 4.63
CA HIS A 65 3.88 -13.09 3.40
C HIS A 65 4.77 -12.61 2.23
N CYS A 66 5.26 -11.36 2.27
CA CYS A 66 6.21 -10.85 1.29
C CYS A 66 7.58 -11.54 1.34
N LEU A 67 7.91 -12.19 2.46
CA LEU A 67 9.19 -12.87 2.61
C LEU A 67 9.12 -14.37 2.31
N GLU A 68 7.91 -14.91 2.15
CA GLU A 68 7.72 -16.34 1.89
C GLU A 68 8.37 -16.78 0.58
N GLY A 69 9.17 -17.83 0.66
CA GLY A 69 9.83 -18.42 -0.51
C GLY A 69 11.00 -17.61 -1.07
N TYR A 70 11.31 -16.44 -0.50
CA TYR A 70 12.45 -15.64 -0.91
C TYR A 70 13.65 -15.80 0.03
N GLN A 71 14.87 -15.74 -0.54
CA GLN A 71 16.09 -15.61 0.24
C GLN A 71 16.32 -14.12 0.49
N LEU A 72 16.56 -13.71 1.73
CA LEU A 72 16.77 -12.29 2.10
C LEU A 72 17.94 -11.66 1.34
N THR A 73 18.99 -12.44 1.04
CA THR A 73 20.16 -12.00 0.25
C THR A 73 19.81 -11.61 -1.19
N ASP A 74 18.64 -12.00 -1.67
CA ASP A 74 18.14 -11.73 -3.02
C ASP A 74 17.22 -10.50 -3.04
N ILE A 75 16.91 -9.94 -1.86
CA ILE A 75 16.03 -8.79 -1.69
C ILE A 75 16.87 -7.51 -1.56
N ARG A 76 16.44 -6.50 -2.30
CA ARG A 76 16.93 -5.12 -2.24
C ARG A 76 15.80 -4.18 -1.91
N VAL A 77 16.04 -3.23 -1.02
CA VAL A 77 15.10 -2.17 -0.64
C VAL A 77 15.49 -0.87 -1.30
N VAL A 78 14.54 -0.16 -1.90
CA VAL A 78 14.72 1.13 -2.58
C VAL A 78 13.81 2.17 -1.94
N ALA A 79 14.38 3.28 -1.46
CA ALA A 79 13.69 4.42 -0.90
C ALA A 79 13.89 5.68 -1.75
N GLY A 80 13.01 6.67 -1.64
CA GLY A 80 13.15 7.95 -2.34
C GLY A 80 12.92 7.89 -3.85
N ALA A 81 12.30 6.83 -4.34
CA ALA A 81 11.95 6.62 -5.74
C ALA A 81 10.47 6.95 -5.99
N THR A 82 10.17 7.76 -7.00
CA THR A 82 8.79 8.00 -7.44
C THR A 82 8.33 6.93 -8.43
N SER A 83 9.21 6.49 -9.31
CA SER A 83 8.92 5.45 -10.30
C SER A 83 9.64 4.15 -9.99
N LEU A 84 9.10 3.01 -10.45
CA LEU A 84 9.74 1.69 -10.30
C LEU A 84 11.11 1.58 -10.99
N GLY A 85 11.44 2.50 -11.90
CA GLY A 85 12.73 2.54 -12.59
C GLY A 85 13.73 3.54 -12.01
N ASP A 86 13.35 4.29 -10.98
CA ASP A 86 14.23 5.26 -10.34
C ASP A 86 15.27 4.53 -9.48
N GLU A 87 16.51 5.02 -9.45
CA GLU A 87 17.57 4.41 -8.66
C GLU A 87 17.34 4.57 -7.15
N GLY A 88 16.85 5.74 -6.70
CA GLY A 88 16.62 6.04 -5.28
C GLY A 88 17.85 5.82 -4.40
N VAL A 89 17.61 5.66 -3.10
CA VAL A 89 18.59 5.21 -2.12
C VAL A 89 18.34 3.74 -1.84
N GLN A 90 19.38 2.89 -1.89
CA GLN A 90 19.21 1.44 -1.89
C GLN A 90 20.02 0.79 -0.77
N SER A 91 19.49 -0.29 -0.21
CA SER A 91 20.22 -1.17 0.70
C SER A 91 19.83 -2.63 0.45
N ARG A 92 20.75 -3.53 0.77
CA ARG A 92 20.46 -4.96 0.87
C ARG A 92 19.82 -5.25 2.22
N VAL A 93 19.09 -6.34 2.30
CA VAL A 93 18.60 -6.87 3.57
C VAL A 93 19.72 -7.62 4.25
N GLU A 94 20.02 -7.25 5.51
CA GLU A 94 20.99 -7.94 6.38
C GLU A 94 20.30 -9.09 7.11
N ASP A 95 19.10 -8.81 7.67
CA ASP A 95 18.30 -9.79 8.39
C ASP A 95 16.79 -9.48 8.25
N GLY A 96 15.95 -10.46 8.55
CA GLY A 96 14.50 -10.34 8.49
C GLY A 96 13.83 -11.14 9.59
N PHE A 97 12.87 -10.50 10.25
CA PHE A 97 12.19 -11.02 11.44
C PHE A 97 10.68 -11.10 11.18
N MET A 98 10.10 -12.20 11.57
CA MET A 98 8.65 -12.42 11.59
C MET A 98 8.27 -12.89 13.00
N PRO A 99 7.08 -12.53 13.53
CA PRO A 99 6.64 -13.05 14.80
C PRO A 99 6.44 -14.56 14.72
N ALA A 100 6.71 -15.27 15.83
CA ALA A 100 6.51 -16.72 15.91
C ALA A 100 5.03 -17.11 15.73
N GLU A 101 4.15 -16.17 15.96
CA GLU A 101 2.69 -16.29 15.83
C GLU A 101 2.19 -16.11 14.39
N TYR A 102 3.06 -15.74 13.44
CA TYR A 102 2.66 -15.64 12.04
C TYR A 102 2.18 -16.99 11.52
N ASP A 103 0.98 -17.02 10.99
CA ASP A 103 0.33 -18.22 10.46
C ASP A 103 0.06 -18.04 8.97
N VAL A 104 0.73 -18.84 8.14
CA VAL A 104 0.66 -18.76 6.67
C VAL A 104 -0.73 -19.14 6.12
N ASP A 105 -1.47 -20.01 6.80
CA ASP A 105 -2.77 -20.49 6.33
C ASP A 105 -3.89 -19.48 6.58
N THR A 106 -3.82 -18.78 7.71
CA THR A 106 -4.80 -17.77 8.11
C THR A 106 -4.33 -16.34 7.83
N VAL A 107 -3.05 -16.14 7.52
CA VAL A 107 -2.37 -14.85 7.35
C VAL A 107 -2.48 -13.99 8.63
N ASP A 108 -2.58 -14.65 9.82
CA ASP A 108 -2.57 -13.93 11.08
C ASP A 108 -1.18 -13.40 11.41
N MET A 109 -1.09 -12.27 12.10
CA MET A 109 0.17 -11.62 12.45
C MET A 109 1.07 -11.33 11.24
N ASP A 110 0.47 -10.92 10.12
CA ASP A 110 1.15 -10.67 8.85
C ASP A 110 2.01 -9.39 8.90
N VAL A 111 3.12 -9.47 9.60
CA VAL A 111 4.11 -8.41 9.76
C VAL A 111 5.52 -8.99 9.71
N ALA A 112 6.43 -8.27 9.05
CA ALA A 112 7.86 -8.53 9.11
C ALA A 112 8.64 -7.23 9.30
N VAL A 113 9.80 -7.34 9.95
CA VAL A 113 10.76 -6.26 10.09
C VAL A 113 12.05 -6.67 9.37
N LEU A 114 12.49 -5.86 8.42
CA LEU A 114 13.76 -6.03 7.72
C LEU A 114 14.81 -5.13 8.33
N LYS A 115 15.96 -5.70 8.72
CA LYS A 115 17.17 -4.97 9.09
C LYS A 115 18.04 -4.79 7.86
N LEU A 116 18.40 -3.56 7.55
CA LEU A 116 19.15 -3.21 6.35
C LEU A 116 20.65 -3.16 6.62
N ALA A 117 21.43 -3.58 5.64
CA ALA A 117 22.90 -3.52 5.71
C ALA A 117 23.41 -2.07 5.79
N GLU A 118 22.79 -1.17 5.03
CA GLU A 118 23.11 0.26 5.00
C GLU A 118 21.90 1.10 5.40
N GLU A 119 22.14 2.29 5.97
CA GLU A 119 21.08 3.25 6.29
C GLU A 119 20.48 3.86 5.03
N LEU A 120 19.17 3.90 4.94
CA LEU A 120 18.46 4.65 3.90
C LEU A 120 18.27 6.10 4.38
N ARG A 121 19.16 6.98 3.93
CA ARG A 121 19.16 8.42 4.26
C ARG A 121 19.45 9.27 3.03
N GLY A 122 18.99 10.50 3.07
CA GLY A 122 19.31 11.51 2.06
C GLY A 122 18.15 11.83 1.12
N GLY A 123 18.27 12.92 0.40
CA GLY A 123 17.21 13.41 -0.49
C GLY A 123 15.88 13.62 0.25
N VAL A 124 14.83 13.02 -0.28
CA VAL A 124 13.47 13.09 0.26
C VAL A 124 13.16 11.98 1.27
N VAL A 125 14.07 11.02 1.48
CA VAL A 125 13.85 9.85 2.35
C VAL A 125 13.63 10.30 3.80
N LYS A 126 12.54 9.82 4.41
CA LYS A 126 12.20 10.04 5.82
C LYS A 126 11.65 8.76 6.43
N THR A 127 11.75 8.65 7.73
CA THR A 127 11.11 7.59 8.52
C THR A 127 9.68 8.00 8.92
N ILE A 128 8.87 7.00 9.28
CA ILE A 128 7.53 7.20 9.83
C ILE A 128 7.44 6.53 11.21
N GLY A 129 6.78 7.20 12.17
CA GLY A 129 6.48 6.62 13.49
C GLY A 129 5.37 5.59 13.42
N LEU A 130 5.33 4.69 14.41
CA LEU A 130 4.25 3.72 14.56
C LEU A 130 3.05 4.37 15.22
N CYS A 131 1.86 3.91 14.86
CA CYS A 131 0.58 4.37 15.41
C CYS A 131 0.61 4.49 16.93
N SER A 132 0.26 5.65 17.45
CA SER A 132 0.27 5.94 18.88
C SER A 132 -1.08 5.67 19.56
N GLU A 133 -2.17 5.78 18.79
CA GLU A 133 -3.54 5.65 19.29
C GLU A 133 -4.35 4.65 18.46
N PRO A 134 -5.33 3.96 19.06
CA PRO A 134 -6.24 3.11 18.32
C PRO A 134 -7.04 3.88 17.26
N LEU A 135 -7.28 3.23 16.14
CA LEU A 135 -8.06 3.80 15.05
C LEU A 135 -9.56 3.67 15.31
N GLU A 136 -10.31 4.69 14.91
CA GLU A 136 -11.77 4.72 14.97
C GLU A 136 -12.39 4.44 13.59
N PRO A 137 -13.56 3.77 13.51
CA PRO A 137 -14.29 3.62 12.27
C PRO A 137 -14.50 4.95 11.55
N GLY A 138 -14.23 4.97 10.23
CA GLY A 138 -14.30 6.18 9.41
C GLY A 138 -12.98 6.94 9.32
N ASN A 139 -11.95 6.61 10.11
CA ASN A 139 -10.61 7.18 9.90
C ASN A 139 -10.14 6.86 8.50
N LEU A 140 -9.66 7.87 7.78
CA LEU A 140 -9.21 7.75 6.40
C LEU A 140 -7.74 7.32 6.35
N LEU A 141 -7.51 6.04 6.09
CA LEU A 141 -6.18 5.49 5.88
C LEU A 141 -5.65 5.92 4.51
N GLN A 142 -4.48 6.51 4.47
CA GLN A 142 -3.75 6.80 3.24
C GLN A 142 -2.86 5.62 2.90
N ILE A 143 -3.15 4.95 1.79
CA ILE A 143 -2.38 3.83 1.26
C ILE A 143 -1.56 4.36 0.09
N SER A 144 -0.27 4.02 0.04
CA SER A 144 0.62 4.44 -1.04
C SER A 144 1.48 3.28 -1.51
N GLY A 145 1.59 3.12 -2.85
CA GLY A 145 2.36 2.03 -3.45
C GLY A 145 2.39 2.07 -4.98
N TRP A 146 2.93 1.02 -5.57
CA TRP A 146 3.09 0.81 -7.02
C TRP A 146 2.31 -0.41 -7.52
N GLY A 147 1.37 -0.89 -6.74
CA GLY A 147 0.57 -2.07 -7.07
C GLY A 147 -0.22 -1.91 -8.37
N ARG A 148 -0.88 -2.99 -8.77
CA ARG A 148 -1.65 -3.03 -10.01
C ARG A 148 -2.74 -1.96 -10.01
N VAL A 149 -2.93 -1.37 -11.17
CA VAL A 149 -3.92 -0.29 -11.36
C VAL A 149 -5.35 -0.81 -11.63
N THR A 150 -5.46 -2.08 -11.95
CA THR A 150 -6.70 -2.87 -12.03
C THR A 150 -6.36 -4.31 -11.66
N GLU A 151 -7.36 -5.13 -11.31
CA GLU A 151 -7.16 -6.52 -10.86
C GLU A 151 -6.27 -7.37 -11.81
N ASN A 152 -6.42 -7.20 -13.11
CA ASN A 152 -5.64 -7.91 -14.15
C ASN A 152 -4.73 -6.96 -14.96
N GLY A 153 -4.48 -5.74 -14.43
CA GLY A 153 -3.66 -4.74 -15.11
C GLY A 153 -2.17 -4.84 -14.79
N ASP A 154 -1.40 -3.95 -15.39
CA ASP A 154 0.02 -3.79 -15.09
C ASP A 154 0.25 -3.08 -13.76
N LEU A 155 1.45 -3.22 -13.21
CA LEU A 155 1.93 -2.42 -12.09
C LEU A 155 1.91 -0.93 -12.44
N SER A 156 1.64 -0.09 -11.45
CA SER A 156 1.82 1.35 -11.63
C SER A 156 3.30 1.67 -11.79
N LYS A 157 3.65 2.34 -12.88
CA LYS A 157 5.02 2.84 -13.06
C LYS A 157 5.38 3.86 -11.98
N ASN A 158 4.45 4.76 -11.65
CA ASN A 158 4.64 5.85 -10.70
C ASN A 158 3.95 5.54 -9.37
N LEU A 159 4.50 6.08 -8.28
CA LEU A 159 3.90 6.00 -6.95
C LEU A 159 2.49 6.60 -6.96
N ARG A 160 1.58 5.91 -6.32
CA ARG A 160 0.19 6.32 -6.22
C ARG A 160 -0.27 6.34 -4.77
N THR A 161 -1.35 7.05 -4.53
CA THR A 161 -2.00 7.09 -3.21
C THR A 161 -3.52 7.01 -3.33
N VAL A 162 -4.14 6.42 -2.33
CA VAL A 162 -5.59 6.38 -2.16
C VAL A 162 -5.93 6.59 -0.69
N ARG A 163 -7.11 7.14 -0.40
CA ARG A 163 -7.64 7.22 0.96
C ARG A 163 -8.88 6.36 1.08
N VAL A 164 -8.87 5.48 2.08
CA VAL A 164 -9.90 4.46 2.30
C VAL A 164 -10.35 4.51 3.76
N PRO A 165 -11.65 4.63 4.06
CA PRO A 165 -12.15 4.67 5.43
C PRO A 165 -12.07 3.30 6.09
N LEU A 166 -11.62 3.30 7.35
CA LEU A 166 -11.67 2.12 8.22
C LEU A 166 -13.12 1.72 8.45
N LEU A 167 -13.41 0.44 8.34
CA LEU A 167 -14.73 -0.12 8.66
C LEU A 167 -14.86 -0.46 10.15
N PRO A 168 -16.09 -0.42 10.70
CA PRO A 168 -16.35 -1.03 11.99
C PRO A 168 -15.95 -2.50 12.01
N ARG A 169 -15.28 -2.96 13.09
CA ARG A 169 -14.78 -4.33 13.18
C ARG A 169 -15.89 -5.37 12.99
N GLU A 170 -17.05 -5.14 13.58
CA GLU A 170 -18.18 -6.06 13.46
C GLU A 170 -18.65 -6.21 12.02
N GLU A 171 -18.65 -5.12 11.26
CA GLU A 171 -19.01 -5.15 9.84
C GLU A 171 -17.96 -5.93 9.04
N CYS A 172 -16.68 -5.70 9.29
CA CYS A 172 -15.57 -6.39 8.69
C CYS A 172 -15.68 -7.92 8.91
N VAL A 173 -15.79 -8.35 10.17
CA VAL A 173 -15.96 -9.76 10.55
C VAL A 173 -17.20 -10.38 9.87
N LEU A 174 -18.33 -9.68 9.86
CA LEU A 174 -19.56 -10.19 9.24
C LEU A 174 -19.43 -10.38 7.72
N ARG A 175 -18.73 -9.47 7.03
CA ARG A 175 -18.49 -9.56 5.58
C ARG A 175 -17.64 -10.79 5.26
N TYR A 176 -16.52 -10.98 5.96
CA TYR A 176 -15.60 -12.09 5.74
C TYR A 176 -16.18 -13.46 6.17
N LYS A 177 -16.93 -13.51 7.25
CA LYS A 177 -17.66 -14.73 7.65
C LYS A 177 -18.63 -15.21 6.56
N ARG A 178 -19.25 -14.32 5.80
CA ARG A 178 -20.11 -14.67 4.65
C ARG A 178 -19.33 -15.22 3.46
N LEU A 179 -18.02 -15.00 3.42
CA LEU A 179 -17.12 -15.54 2.41
C LEU A 179 -16.45 -16.84 2.87
N GLY A 180 -16.72 -17.29 4.11
CA GLY A 180 -16.13 -18.48 4.70
C GLY A 180 -14.84 -18.24 5.47
N GLU A 181 -14.44 -16.97 5.65
CA GLU A 181 -13.20 -16.60 6.32
C GLU A 181 -13.43 -16.07 7.73
N ASN A 182 -12.45 -16.29 8.59
CA ASN A 182 -12.42 -15.75 9.95
C ASN A 182 -11.30 -14.71 10.06
N LEU A 183 -11.67 -13.50 10.50
CA LEU A 183 -10.68 -12.47 10.75
C LEU A 183 -10.13 -12.58 12.17
N THR A 184 -8.82 -12.51 12.28
CA THR A 184 -8.10 -12.54 13.55
C THR A 184 -8.03 -11.14 14.16
N LYS A 185 -7.47 -11.06 15.37
CA LYS A 185 -7.37 -9.79 16.12
C LYS A 185 -6.40 -8.81 15.46
N SER A 186 -5.35 -9.32 14.82
CA SER A 186 -4.34 -8.53 14.12
C SER A 186 -4.82 -7.89 12.81
N MET A 187 -6.04 -8.24 12.34
CA MET A 187 -6.58 -7.79 11.07
C MET A 187 -7.59 -6.66 11.23
N MET A 188 -7.51 -5.63 10.41
CA MET A 188 -8.51 -4.58 10.24
C MET A 188 -8.90 -4.44 8.77
N CYS A 189 -10.09 -3.87 8.50
CA CYS A 189 -10.57 -3.67 7.15
C CYS A 189 -10.76 -2.19 6.83
N ALA A 190 -10.42 -1.80 5.61
CA ALA A 190 -10.86 -0.53 5.06
C ALA A 190 -11.51 -0.72 3.69
N TYR A 191 -12.51 0.10 3.37
CA TYR A 191 -13.24 -0.02 2.12
C TYR A 191 -13.92 1.28 1.71
N ILE A 192 -13.80 1.59 0.43
CA ILE A 192 -14.67 2.52 -0.28
C ILE A 192 -14.88 2.00 -1.71
N GLU A 193 -16.07 2.19 -2.26
CA GLU A 193 -16.39 1.69 -3.60
C GLU A 193 -15.44 2.26 -4.66
N ASN A 194 -14.92 1.38 -5.52
CA ASN A 194 -13.98 1.70 -6.60
C ASN A 194 -12.63 2.31 -6.16
N LYS A 195 -12.23 2.11 -4.90
CA LYS A 195 -10.91 2.52 -4.40
C LYS A 195 -10.37 1.46 -3.44
N ASP A 196 -9.17 0.96 -3.72
CA ASP A 196 -8.53 -0.05 -2.86
C ASP A 196 -7.03 -0.13 -3.15
N ALA A 197 -6.27 -0.74 -2.21
CA ALA A 197 -4.99 -1.36 -2.51
C ALA A 197 -5.20 -2.54 -3.45
N CYS A 198 -4.21 -2.87 -4.27
CA CYS A 198 -4.29 -3.97 -5.22
C CYS A 198 -3.02 -4.82 -5.17
N THR A 199 -2.97 -5.88 -5.98
CA THR A 199 -1.82 -6.81 -6.06
C THR A 199 -0.50 -6.03 -6.16
N SER A 200 0.48 -6.42 -5.36
CA SER A 200 1.80 -5.81 -5.17
C SER A 200 1.84 -4.49 -4.38
N ASP A 201 0.69 -4.02 -3.82
CA ASP A 201 0.73 -3.04 -2.73
C ASP A 201 0.99 -3.71 -1.38
N SER A 202 1.00 -5.06 -1.33
CA SER A 202 1.32 -5.89 -0.16
C SER A 202 2.55 -5.38 0.59
N GLY A 203 2.48 -5.34 1.92
CA GLY A 203 3.54 -4.82 2.78
C GLY A 203 3.62 -3.28 2.83
N GLY A 204 2.93 -2.59 1.91
CA GLY A 204 2.90 -1.14 1.87
C GLY A 204 2.18 -0.49 3.05
N PRO A 205 2.47 0.80 3.34
CA PRO A 205 1.92 1.48 4.49
C PRO A 205 0.47 1.92 4.32
N ALA A 206 -0.32 1.76 5.38
CA ALA A 206 -1.58 2.42 5.62
C ALA A 206 -1.40 3.45 6.74
N VAL A 207 -1.50 4.74 6.38
CA VAL A 207 -1.11 5.86 7.24
C VAL A 207 -2.32 6.67 7.68
N PHE A 208 -2.38 7.00 8.96
CA PHE A 208 -3.35 7.92 9.54
C PHE A 208 -2.64 8.91 10.47
N GLY A 209 -3.01 10.19 10.41
CA GLY A 209 -2.41 11.23 11.26
C GLY A 209 -0.90 11.45 11.08
N GLY A 210 -0.30 10.90 10.01
CA GLY A 210 1.14 10.95 9.79
C GLY A 210 1.91 9.79 10.44
N GLU A 211 1.22 8.78 10.97
CA GLU A 211 1.78 7.58 11.59
C GLU A 211 1.43 6.34 10.79
N LEU A 212 2.30 5.32 10.83
CA LEU A 212 2.05 4.00 10.27
C LEU A 212 1.06 3.27 11.17
N CYS A 213 -0.18 3.09 10.71
CA CYS A 213 -1.23 2.47 11.48
C CYS A 213 -1.68 1.11 10.90
N GLY A 214 -1.29 0.80 9.68
CA GLY A 214 -1.55 -0.51 9.09
C GLY A 214 -0.54 -0.90 8.02
N ILE A 215 -0.53 -2.19 7.68
CA ILE A 215 0.25 -2.79 6.61
C ILE A 215 -0.73 -3.44 5.64
N VAL A 216 -0.60 -3.18 4.35
CA VAL A 216 -1.41 -3.87 3.33
C VAL A 216 -1.12 -5.37 3.40
N SER A 217 -2.14 -6.17 3.68
CA SER A 217 -2.01 -7.61 3.85
C SER A 217 -2.64 -8.36 2.67
N TRP A 218 -3.95 -8.59 2.68
CA TRP A 218 -4.60 -9.39 1.65
C TRP A 218 -6.02 -8.92 1.31
N SER A 219 -6.60 -9.45 0.23
CA SER A 219 -8.00 -9.26 -0.14
C SER A 219 -8.45 -10.29 -1.18
N PHE A 220 -9.75 -10.45 -1.36
CA PHE A 220 -10.32 -11.18 -2.50
C PHE A 220 -10.52 -10.25 -3.69
N GLY A 221 -9.48 -10.08 -4.51
CA GLY A 221 -9.46 -9.13 -5.62
C GLY A 221 -9.23 -7.69 -5.17
N CYS A 222 -9.35 -6.73 -6.09
CA CYS A 222 -9.06 -5.32 -5.83
C CYS A 222 -10.35 -4.50 -5.85
N GLY A 223 -10.69 -3.83 -4.74
CA GLY A 223 -11.89 -2.98 -4.63
C GLY A 223 -13.22 -3.75 -4.66
N HIS A 224 -13.19 -5.00 -4.25
CA HIS A 224 -14.38 -5.84 -4.31
C HIS A 224 -15.37 -5.48 -3.20
N ARG A 225 -16.59 -5.05 -3.56
CA ARG A 225 -17.62 -4.57 -2.61
C ARG A 225 -17.91 -5.53 -1.45
N ARG A 226 -17.81 -6.84 -1.67
CA ARG A 226 -18.10 -7.86 -0.65
C ARG A 226 -16.89 -8.23 0.20
N ALA A 227 -15.67 -7.92 -0.27
CA ALA A 227 -14.40 -8.25 0.36
C ALA A 227 -13.55 -6.98 0.49
N PRO A 228 -13.71 -6.21 1.57
CA PRO A 228 -12.85 -5.06 1.88
C PRO A 228 -11.38 -5.46 1.93
N GLY A 229 -10.46 -4.55 1.62
CA GLY A 229 -9.03 -4.78 1.84
C GLY A 229 -8.74 -5.08 3.32
N ILE A 230 -7.88 -6.07 3.56
CA ILE A 230 -7.38 -6.42 4.90
C ILE A 230 -6.00 -5.80 5.09
N TYR A 231 -5.82 -5.23 6.26
CA TYR A 231 -4.58 -4.61 6.72
C TYR A 231 -4.22 -5.21 8.08
N THR A 232 -2.93 -5.44 8.32
CA THR A 232 -2.45 -5.76 9.66
C THR A 232 -2.51 -4.49 10.51
N ASP A 233 -3.18 -4.55 11.65
CA ASP A 233 -3.29 -3.44 12.61
C ASP A 233 -1.97 -3.27 13.37
N ILE A 234 -1.32 -2.12 13.20
CA ILE A 234 -0.04 -1.84 13.89
C ILE A 234 -0.20 -1.90 15.40
N ASN A 235 -1.32 -1.49 15.97
CA ASN A 235 -1.51 -1.53 17.43
C ASN A 235 -1.44 -2.96 18.00
N GLU A 236 -1.82 -3.96 17.20
CA GLU A 236 -1.77 -5.37 17.63
C GLU A 236 -0.37 -6.00 17.46
N VAL A 237 0.47 -5.45 16.56
CA VAL A 237 1.80 -6.01 16.23
C VAL A 237 2.97 -5.11 16.64
N LYS A 238 2.70 -3.92 17.18
CA LYS A 238 3.69 -2.90 17.53
C LYS A 238 4.76 -3.44 18.50
N TRP A 239 4.37 -4.22 19.49
CA TRP A 239 5.27 -4.84 20.45
C TRP A 239 6.39 -5.64 19.75
N PHE A 240 6.07 -6.37 18.70
CA PHE A 240 7.04 -7.14 17.92
C PHE A 240 8.00 -6.23 17.16
N ILE A 241 7.47 -5.19 16.49
CA ILE A 241 8.29 -4.23 15.72
C ILE A 241 9.29 -3.54 16.65
N GLU A 242 8.83 -3.05 17.82
CA GLU A 242 9.66 -2.37 18.82
C GLU A 242 10.74 -3.32 19.37
N GLN A 243 10.37 -4.55 19.73
CA GLN A 243 11.31 -5.56 20.21
C GLN A 243 12.46 -5.82 19.21
N VAL A 244 12.15 -5.92 17.92
CA VAL A 244 13.17 -6.13 16.88
C VAL A 244 14.06 -4.90 16.72
N MET A 245 13.51 -3.68 16.81
CA MET A 245 14.29 -2.45 16.67
C MET A 245 15.21 -2.16 17.86
N GLU A 246 14.94 -2.74 19.02
CA GLU A 246 15.75 -2.62 20.25
C GLU A 246 16.87 -3.69 20.34
N SER A 247 16.83 -4.75 19.49
CA SER A 247 17.79 -5.86 19.47
C SER A 247 18.98 -5.55 18.55
#